data_c82549c59a3677cf647dc669155e8714
#
_entry.id   c82549c59a3677cf647dc669155e8714
#
_cell.length_a   1.000
_cell.length_b   1.000
_cell.length_c   1.000
_cell.angle_alpha   90.00
_cell.angle_beta   90.00
_cell.angle_gamma   90.00
#
_symmetry.space_group_name_H-M   'P 1'
#
loop_
_entity.id
_entity.type
_entity.pdbx_description
1 polymer ?
#
loop_
_entity_poly.entity_id
_entity_poly.type
_entity_poly.pdbx_seq_one_letter_code
_entity_poly.pdbx_strand_id
1 'polypeptide(L)'
;EIREADDEATRAKLWETRKGAIGAYGTIAPTYYLVDGVVPRTKLREVLQQVDQIAAELEVTVANVFHAGDGNIHPAILFNERNPAAVKQAILAGAKILEACVAAGGALSGEHGIGIEKQAYMPLVFTENDLESMSRLRTAFIGESPKDAPIDVPSLAERFNPGKVFPGGAIHGDAYGITAESFRPTGTQDWQ
;
A
#
# COMPACT_ATOMS: atom_id res chain seq x y z
N GLU A 1 -24.41 5.98 1.86
CA GLU A 1 -25.03 6.89 0.88
C GLU A 1 -24.48 6.56 -0.51
N ILE A 2 -25.35 6.35 -1.50
CA ILE A 2 -24.97 6.16 -2.91
C ILE A 2 -25.28 7.47 -3.61
N ARG A 3 -24.31 7.99 -4.40
CA ARG A 3 -24.50 9.16 -5.27
C ARG A 3 -24.25 8.74 -6.71
N GLU A 4 -25.20 9.01 -7.55
CA GLU A 4 -25.16 8.73 -8.99
C GLU A 4 -25.06 10.05 -9.75
N ALA A 5 -24.46 10.00 -10.93
CA ALA A 5 -24.31 11.16 -11.80
C ALA A 5 -25.14 10.96 -13.06
N ASP A 6 -26.15 11.81 -13.23
CA ASP A 6 -27.02 11.81 -14.42
C ASP A 6 -26.47 12.69 -15.55
N ASP A 7 -25.46 13.52 -15.25
CA ASP A 7 -24.81 14.41 -16.21
C ASP A 7 -23.28 14.48 -16.00
N GLU A 8 -22.59 15.02 -17.01
CA GLU A 8 -21.14 15.14 -17.03
C GLU A 8 -20.60 16.05 -15.91
N ALA A 9 -21.31 17.12 -15.57
CA ALA A 9 -20.86 18.06 -14.54
C ALA A 9 -20.92 17.42 -13.15
N THR A 10 -21.97 16.66 -12.88
CA THR A 10 -22.11 15.88 -11.62
C THR A 10 -21.06 14.76 -11.58
N ARG A 11 -20.81 14.08 -12.68
CA ARG A 11 -19.74 13.08 -12.78
C ARG A 11 -18.38 13.68 -12.48
N ALA A 12 -18.06 14.82 -13.07
CA ALA A 12 -16.79 15.54 -12.83
C ALA A 12 -16.60 15.88 -11.35
N LYS A 13 -17.64 16.37 -10.67
CA LYS A 13 -17.58 16.67 -9.22
C LYS A 13 -17.35 15.42 -8.38
N LEU A 14 -18.01 14.29 -8.69
CA LEU A 14 -17.78 13.02 -7.99
C LEU A 14 -16.33 12.54 -8.18
N TRP A 15 -15.79 12.67 -9.39
CA TRP A 15 -14.39 12.35 -9.67
C TRP A 15 -13.41 13.29 -8.98
N GLU A 16 -13.69 14.57 -8.91
CA GLU A 16 -12.88 15.55 -8.16
C GLU A 16 -12.78 15.15 -6.68
N THR A 17 -13.92 14.83 -6.07
CA THR A 17 -13.96 14.32 -4.69
C THR A 17 -13.12 13.05 -4.52
N ARG A 18 -13.23 12.09 -5.46
CA ARG A 18 -12.44 10.86 -5.46
C ARG A 18 -10.94 11.13 -5.55
N LYS A 19 -10.53 12.05 -6.45
CA LYS A 19 -9.12 12.44 -6.62
C LYS A 19 -8.55 13.15 -5.39
N GLY A 20 -9.37 13.95 -4.70
CA GLY A 20 -8.97 14.67 -3.49
C GLY A 20 -8.96 13.82 -2.22
N ALA A 21 -9.52 12.60 -2.24
CA ALA A 21 -9.75 11.79 -1.05
C ALA A 21 -8.44 11.48 -0.27
N ILE A 22 -7.37 11.12 -0.98
CA ILE A 22 -6.08 10.81 -0.35
C ILE A 22 -5.49 12.04 0.34
N GLY A 23 -5.57 13.22 -0.29
CA GLY A 23 -5.13 14.47 0.32
C GLY A 23 -5.89 14.83 1.60
N ALA A 24 -7.15 14.41 1.69
CA ALA A 24 -7.98 14.64 2.87
C ALA A 24 -7.56 13.80 4.10
N TYR A 25 -6.78 12.74 3.94
CA TYR A 25 -6.31 11.92 5.06
C TYR A 25 -5.50 12.75 6.08
N GLY A 26 -4.74 13.74 5.60
CA GLY A 26 -3.97 14.65 6.45
C GLY A 26 -4.80 15.47 7.44
N THR A 27 -6.13 15.57 7.24
CA THR A 27 -7.04 16.21 8.20
C THR A 27 -7.39 15.30 9.37
N ILE A 28 -7.17 13.99 9.25
CA ILE A 28 -7.51 12.97 10.26
C ILE A 28 -6.26 12.55 11.02
N ALA A 29 -5.16 12.27 10.32
CA ALA A 29 -3.91 11.85 10.93
C ALA A 29 -2.72 12.35 10.11
N PRO A 30 -1.54 12.58 10.75
CA PRO A 30 -0.36 13.10 10.06
C PRO A 30 0.26 12.10 9.10
N THR A 31 0.01 10.81 9.29
CA THR A 31 0.62 9.73 8.51
C THR A 31 -0.41 8.68 8.15
N TYR A 32 -0.18 8.00 7.03
CA TYR A 32 -0.94 6.82 6.66
C TYR A 32 -0.03 5.73 6.09
N TYR A 33 -0.44 4.49 6.28
CA TYR A 33 0.13 3.32 5.64
C TYR A 33 -0.87 2.76 4.64
N LEU A 34 -0.53 2.78 3.35
CA LEU A 34 -1.42 2.37 2.27
C LEU A 34 -1.16 0.92 1.90
N VAL A 35 -2.16 0.08 2.09
CA VAL A 35 -2.14 -1.31 1.62
C VAL A 35 -2.59 -1.34 0.16
N ASP A 36 -1.97 -2.19 -0.65
CA ASP A 36 -2.32 -2.43 -2.05
C ASP A 36 -2.49 -3.93 -2.25
N GLY A 37 -3.68 -4.42 -1.96
CA GLY A 37 -4.06 -5.80 -2.15
C GLY A 37 -5.04 -5.96 -3.31
N VAL A 38 -5.10 -7.16 -3.89
CA VAL A 38 -6.11 -7.50 -4.89
C VAL A 38 -6.95 -8.64 -4.39
N VAL A 39 -8.24 -8.58 -4.68
CA VAL A 39 -9.18 -9.64 -4.36
C VAL A 39 -10.09 -9.92 -5.57
N PRO A 40 -10.61 -11.14 -5.73
CA PRO A 40 -11.66 -11.37 -6.71
C PRO A 40 -12.83 -10.40 -6.48
N ARG A 41 -13.34 -9.77 -7.54
CA ARG A 41 -14.42 -8.77 -7.43
C ARG A 41 -15.63 -9.26 -6.64
N THR A 42 -15.94 -10.55 -6.74
CA THR A 42 -17.03 -11.20 -6.00
C THR A 42 -16.76 -11.28 -4.50
N LYS A 43 -15.49 -11.15 -4.07
CA LYS A 43 -15.05 -11.17 -2.67
C LYS A 43 -14.82 -9.79 -2.07
N LEU A 44 -14.93 -8.73 -2.88
CA LEU A 44 -14.63 -7.37 -2.46
C LEU A 44 -15.39 -6.96 -1.19
N ARG A 45 -16.71 -7.22 -1.15
CA ARG A 45 -17.54 -6.90 0.01
C ARG A 45 -17.09 -7.64 1.27
N GLU A 46 -16.82 -8.94 1.13
CA GLU A 46 -16.40 -9.79 2.24
C GLU A 46 -15.06 -9.31 2.83
N VAL A 47 -14.10 -9.02 1.97
CA VAL A 47 -12.78 -8.55 2.41
C VAL A 47 -12.84 -7.15 3.02
N LEU A 48 -13.64 -6.23 2.47
CA LEU A 48 -13.83 -4.92 3.09
C LEU A 48 -14.46 -5.02 4.49
N GLN A 49 -15.39 -5.96 4.71
CA GLN A 49 -15.92 -6.23 6.04
C GLN A 49 -14.85 -6.78 7.00
N GLN A 50 -13.91 -7.60 6.49
CA GLN A 50 -12.77 -8.07 7.29
C GLN A 50 -11.81 -6.91 7.61
N VAL A 51 -11.59 -5.99 6.67
CA VAL A 51 -10.81 -4.75 6.92
C VAL A 51 -11.42 -3.94 8.07
N ASP A 52 -12.74 -3.76 8.06
CA ASP A 52 -13.44 -3.05 9.14
C ASP A 52 -13.31 -3.78 10.50
N GLN A 53 -13.35 -5.11 10.49
CA GLN A 53 -13.14 -5.92 11.71
C GLN A 53 -11.71 -5.80 12.23
N ILE A 54 -10.71 -5.92 11.35
CA ILE A 54 -9.30 -5.74 11.70
C ILE A 54 -9.06 -4.34 12.27
N ALA A 55 -9.66 -3.32 11.66
CA ALA A 55 -9.55 -1.94 12.15
C ALA A 55 -10.13 -1.79 13.56
N ALA A 56 -11.28 -2.40 13.83
CA ALA A 56 -11.91 -2.38 15.15
C ALA A 56 -11.10 -3.16 16.18
N GLU A 57 -10.61 -4.37 15.85
CA GLU A 57 -9.81 -5.20 16.76
C GLU A 57 -8.49 -4.53 17.17
N LEU A 58 -7.86 -3.81 16.25
CA LEU A 58 -6.57 -3.17 16.46
C LEU A 58 -6.69 -1.70 16.84
N GLU A 59 -7.91 -1.19 16.99
CA GLU A 59 -8.20 0.20 17.34
C GLU A 59 -7.50 1.20 16.39
N VAL A 60 -7.44 0.86 15.08
CA VAL A 60 -6.86 1.72 14.05
C VAL A 60 -7.96 2.36 13.19
N THR A 61 -7.68 3.54 12.67
CA THR A 61 -8.56 4.21 11.72
C THR A 61 -8.16 3.80 10.30
N VAL A 62 -9.11 3.30 9.52
CA VAL A 62 -8.90 2.93 8.11
C VAL A 62 -9.81 3.75 7.21
N ALA A 63 -9.24 4.32 6.17
CA ALA A 63 -9.98 4.96 5.09
C ALA A 63 -9.78 4.15 3.80
N ASN A 64 -10.86 3.82 3.12
CA ASN A 64 -10.82 2.98 1.93
C ASN A 64 -10.99 3.81 0.66
N VAL A 65 -10.00 3.74 -0.23
CA VAL A 65 -10.07 4.21 -1.61
C VAL A 65 -9.59 3.06 -2.50
N PHE A 66 -10.38 2.67 -3.48
CA PHE A 66 -10.08 1.44 -4.23
C PHE A 66 -10.60 1.47 -5.68
N HIS A 67 -10.07 0.56 -6.48
CA HIS A 67 -10.49 0.34 -7.86
C HIS A 67 -11.46 -0.85 -7.91
N ALA A 68 -12.75 -0.61 -7.64
CA ALA A 68 -13.74 -1.67 -7.51
C ALA A 68 -13.87 -2.56 -8.76
N GLY A 69 -13.64 -1.98 -9.95
CA GLY A 69 -13.69 -2.70 -11.23
C GLY A 69 -12.62 -3.77 -11.38
N ASP A 70 -11.48 -3.56 -10.74
CA ASP A 70 -10.30 -4.42 -10.83
C ASP A 70 -10.14 -5.32 -9.59
N GLY A 71 -10.89 -5.05 -8.52
CA GLY A 71 -10.72 -5.73 -7.23
C GLY A 71 -9.49 -5.29 -6.46
N ASN A 72 -8.81 -4.22 -6.91
CA ASN A 72 -7.68 -3.64 -6.21
C ASN A 72 -8.16 -2.71 -5.09
N ILE A 73 -7.75 -3.01 -3.86
CA ILE A 73 -8.13 -2.27 -2.66
C ILE A 73 -6.95 -1.52 -2.08
N HIS A 74 -7.21 -0.29 -1.64
CA HIS A 74 -6.23 0.58 -0.99
C HIS A 74 -6.71 1.03 0.40
N PRO A 75 -6.80 0.13 1.38
CA PRO A 75 -7.03 0.53 2.76
C PRO A 75 -5.85 1.39 3.23
N ALA A 76 -6.14 2.63 3.57
CA ALA A 76 -5.18 3.54 4.17
C ALA A 76 -5.36 3.51 5.69
N ILE A 77 -4.37 2.98 6.40
CA ILE A 77 -4.34 2.94 7.86
C ILE A 77 -3.77 4.26 8.35
N LEU A 78 -4.59 5.05 9.04
CA LEU A 78 -4.27 6.41 9.46
C LEU A 78 -3.73 6.38 10.89
N PHE A 79 -2.57 6.98 11.13
CA PHE A 79 -1.94 6.96 12.45
C PHE A 79 -0.98 8.15 12.64
N ASN A 80 -0.42 8.26 13.84
CA ASN A 80 0.64 9.20 14.16
C ASN A 80 1.95 8.42 14.32
N GLU A 81 2.90 8.62 13.40
CA GLU A 81 4.21 7.97 13.39
C GLU A 81 5.08 8.30 14.61
N ARG A 82 4.76 9.38 15.33
CA ARG A 82 5.43 9.72 16.58
C ARG A 82 5.02 8.84 17.77
N ASN A 83 3.97 8.02 17.58
CA ASN A 83 3.52 7.04 18.56
C ASN A 83 3.97 5.63 18.16
N PRO A 84 5.00 5.04 18.80
CA PRO A 84 5.50 3.71 18.42
C PRO A 84 4.47 2.59 18.55
N ALA A 85 3.50 2.73 19.45
CA ALA A 85 2.43 1.75 19.58
C ALA A 85 1.48 1.81 18.37
N ALA A 86 1.11 3.02 17.93
CA ALA A 86 0.27 3.21 16.74
C ALA A 86 0.97 2.69 15.46
N VAL A 87 2.29 2.88 15.35
CA VAL A 87 3.09 2.32 14.25
C VAL A 87 2.99 0.79 14.22
N LYS A 88 3.19 0.14 15.36
CA LYS A 88 3.09 -1.34 15.44
C LYS A 88 1.70 -1.83 15.08
N GLN A 89 0.66 -1.16 15.55
CA GLN A 89 -0.73 -1.50 15.22
C GLN A 89 -1.01 -1.32 13.74
N ALA A 90 -0.54 -0.24 13.13
CA ALA A 90 -0.69 0.02 11.70
C ALA A 90 -0.02 -1.07 10.85
N ILE A 91 1.21 -1.46 11.19
CA ILE A 91 1.94 -2.55 10.51
C ILE A 91 1.19 -3.88 10.65
N LEU A 92 0.73 -4.21 11.86
CA LEU A 92 -0.01 -5.44 12.11
C LEU A 92 -1.35 -5.45 11.36
N ALA A 93 -2.04 -4.33 11.30
CA ALA A 93 -3.28 -4.20 10.53
C ALA A 93 -3.02 -4.43 9.03
N GLY A 94 -1.97 -3.81 8.47
CA GLY A 94 -1.58 -4.03 7.07
C GLY A 94 -1.26 -5.49 6.77
N ALA A 95 -0.54 -6.18 7.65
CA ALA A 95 -0.25 -7.61 7.53
C ALA A 95 -1.53 -8.45 7.47
N LYS A 96 -2.44 -8.26 8.45
CA LYS A 96 -3.72 -8.98 8.49
C LYS A 96 -4.60 -8.70 7.26
N ILE A 97 -4.57 -7.48 6.74
CA ILE A 97 -5.31 -7.12 5.53
C ILE A 97 -4.74 -7.86 4.31
N LEU A 98 -3.42 -7.93 4.16
CA LEU A 98 -2.79 -8.70 3.07
C LEU A 98 -3.10 -10.20 3.18
N GLU A 99 -3.05 -10.77 4.39
CA GLU A 99 -3.45 -12.15 4.66
C GLU A 99 -4.90 -12.40 4.25
N ALA A 100 -5.82 -11.49 4.59
CA ALA A 100 -7.22 -11.58 4.20
C ALA A 100 -7.41 -11.53 2.67
N CYS A 101 -6.64 -10.68 1.97
CA CYS A 101 -6.67 -10.62 0.51
C CYS A 101 -6.24 -11.95 -0.11
N VAL A 102 -5.14 -12.53 0.35
CA VAL A 102 -4.63 -13.81 -0.14
C VAL A 102 -5.59 -14.96 0.19
N ALA A 103 -6.12 -15.00 1.41
CA ALA A 103 -7.10 -16.00 1.83
C ALA A 103 -8.39 -15.96 1.00
N ALA A 104 -8.77 -14.79 0.48
CA ALA A 104 -9.89 -14.62 -0.43
C ALA A 104 -9.59 -15.08 -1.88
N GLY A 105 -8.38 -15.58 -2.15
CA GLY A 105 -7.92 -15.97 -3.49
C GLY A 105 -7.39 -14.79 -4.31
N GLY A 106 -6.94 -13.75 -3.65
CA GLY A 106 -6.35 -12.54 -4.22
C GLY A 106 -4.83 -12.57 -4.29
N ALA A 107 -4.22 -11.38 -4.35
CA ALA A 107 -2.77 -11.20 -4.46
C ALA A 107 -2.26 -10.11 -3.50
N LEU A 108 -0.94 -10.17 -3.21
CA LEU A 108 -0.26 -9.24 -2.31
C LEU A 108 -0.12 -7.83 -2.88
N SER A 109 -0.18 -7.67 -4.18
CA SER A 109 -0.05 -6.37 -4.83
C SER A 109 -0.91 -6.31 -6.08
N GLY A 110 -1.59 -5.17 -6.26
CA GLY A 110 -2.31 -4.85 -7.46
C GLY A 110 -1.44 -4.07 -8.45
N GLU A 111 -0.89 -2.96 -8.00
CA GLU A 111 -0.17 -2.02 -8.86
C GLU A 111 1.16 -1.51 -8.26
N HIS A 112 1.33 -1.52 -6.93
CA HIS A 112 2.52 -0.97 -6.29
C HIS A 112 3.74 -1.89 -6.36
N GLY A 113 3.55 -3.19 -6.59
CA GLY A 113 4.60 -4.20 -6.56
C GLY A 113 4.91 -4.70 -5.15
N ILE A 114 5.80 -5.68 -5.08
CA ILE A 114 6.22 -6.28 -3.80
C ILE A 114 7.18 -5.34 -3.05
N GLY A 115 8.13 -4.76 -3.78
CA GLY A 115 9.17 -3.92 -3.18
C GLY A 115 9.85 -4.62 -1.99
N ILE A 116 10.35 -3.83 -1.07
CA ILE A 116 10.95 -4.31 0.17
C ILE A 116 9.87 -4.61 1.22
N GLU A 117 8.78 -3.87 1.16
CA GLU A 117 7.71 -3.87 2.16
C GLU A 117 6.97 -5.20 2.24
N LYS A 118 6.69 -5.82 1.08
CA LYS A 118 5.84 -7.02 0.99
C LYS A 118 6.64 -8.32 0.86
N GLN A 119 7.98 -8.27 0.87
CA GLN A 119 8.81 -9.48 0.73
C GLN A 119 8.51 -10.53 1.80
N ALA A 120 8.29 -10.10 3.04
CA ALA A 120 7.98 -10.99 4.15
C ALA A 120 6.65 -11.76 3.96
N TYR A 121 5.76 -11.26 3.10
CA TYR A 121 4.45 -11.87 2.83
C TYR A 121 4.43 -12.76 1.58
N MET A 122 5.52 -12.78 0.80
CA MET A 122 5.59 -13.63 -0.40
C MET A 122 5.32 -15.12 -0.12
N PRO A 123 5.75 -15.71 1.01
CA PRO A 123 5.42 -17.09 1.36
C PRO A 123 3.92 -17.38 1.52
N LEU A 124 3.06 -16.36 1.63
CA LEU A 124 1.60 -16.57 1.63
C LEU A 124 1.07 -17.01 0.25
N VAL A 125 1.80 -16.71 -0.82
CA VAL A 125 1.38 -16.96 -2.21
C VAL A 125 2.29 -17.96 -2.92
N PHE A 126 3.59 -17.89 -2.63
CA PHE A 126 4.63 -18.63 -3.35
C PHE A 126 5.24 -19.72 -2.49
N THR A 127 5.46 -20.89 -3.09
CA THR A 127 6.19 -21.98 -2.44
C THR A 127 7.69 -21.63 -2.29
N GLU A 128 8.40 -22.36 -1.43
CA GLU A 128 9.85 -22.22 -1.27
C GLU A 128 10.58 -22.40 -2.61
N ASN A 129 10.15 -23.37 -3.42
CA ASN A 129 10.68 -23.64 -4.76
C ASN A 129 10.48 -22.44 -5.72
N ASP A 130 9.32 -21.76 -5.65
CA ASP A 130 9.05 -20.57 -6.45
C ASP A 130 9.97 -19.44 -6.04
N LEU A 131 10.11 -19.21 -4.74
CA LEU A 131 10.96 -18.15 -4.18
C LEU A 131 12.45 -18.38 -4.51
N GLU A 132 12.91 -19.64 -4.45
CA GLU A 132 14.27 -20.01 -4.87
C GLU A 132 14.46 -19.74 -6.36
N SER A 133 13.50 -20.12 -7.20
CA SER A 133 13.56 -19.92 -8.65
C SER A 133 13.60 -18.42 -9.00
N MET A 134 12.80 -17.59 -8.33
CA MET A 134 12.84 -16.13 -8.48
C MET A 134 14.20 -15.56 -8.06
N SER A 135 14.78 -16.05 -6.96
CA SER A 135 16.09 -15.63 -6.49
C SER A 135 17.20 -15.99 -7.49
N ARG A 136 17.19 -17.20 -8.03
CA ARG A 136 18.14 -17.67 -9.05
C ARG A 136 18.04 -16.84 -10.34
N LEU A 137 16.82 -16.54 -10.79
CA LEU A 137 16.58 -15.71 -11.95
C LEU A 137 17.13 -14.29 -11.75
N ARG A 138 16.84 -13.69 -10.60
CA ARG A 138 17.38 -12.38 -10.24
C ARG A 138 18.90 -12.37 -10.27
N THR A 139 19.53 -13.37 -9.67
CA THR A 139 21.00 -13.51 -9.63
C THR A 139 21.58 -13.63 -11.04
N ALA A 140 20.92 -14.35 -11.93
CA ALA A 140 21.38 -14.51 -13.32
C ALA A 140 21.36 -13.19 -14.11
N PHE A 141 20.40 -12.29 -13.84
CA PHE A 141 20.29 -11.01 -14.56
C PHE A 141 21.08 -9.87 -13.92
N ILE A 142 21.15 -9.82 -12.58
CA ILE A 142 21.73 -8.70 -11.85
C ILE A 142 23.17 -9.03 -11.39
N GLY A 143 23.60 -10.28 -11.56
CA GLY A 143 24.81 -10.81 -10.96
C GLY A 143 24.61 -11.18 -9.49
N GLU A 144 25.64 -11.74 -8.87
CA GLU A 144 25.58 -12.01 -7.44
C GLU A 144 25.39 -10.67 -6.70
N SER A 145 24.16 -10.37 -6.35
CA SER A 145 23.96 -9.49 -5.20
C SER A 145 24.71 -10.13 -4.05
N PRO A 146 25.50 -9.39 -3.26
CA PRO A 146 26.19 -9.96 -2.12
C PRO A 146 25.15 -10.77 -1.34
N LYS A 147 25.25 -12.10 -1.39
CA LYS A 147 24.28 -13.03 -0.78
C LYS A 147 24.13 -12.79 0.72
N ASP A 148 25.02 -12.03 1.28
CA ASP A 148 25.21 -11.82 2.70
C ASP A 148 25.30 -10.33 3.10
N ALA A 149 25.16 -9.40 2.16
CA ALA A 149 24.70 -8.12 2.62
C ALA A 149 23.24 -8.36 3.01
N PRO A 150 22.90 -8.42 4.32
CA PRO A 150 21.52 -8.23 4.68
C PRO A 150 21.18 -6.94 3.96
N ILE A 151 20.20 -6.99 3.04
CA ILE A 151 19.53 -5.76 2.68
C ILE A 151 19.07 -5.30 4.05
N ASP A 152 19.81 -4.35 4.60
CA ASP A 152 19.43 -3.70 5.85
C ASP A 152 18.20 -2.90 5.47
N VAL A 153 17.14 -3.69 5.30
CA VAL A 153 15.80 -3.16 5.14
C VAL A 153 15.46 -2.73 6.54
N PRO A 154 15.48 -1.42 6.79
CA PRO A 154 14.96 -0.95 8.05
C PRO A 154 13.60 -1.62 8.21
N SER A 155 13.39 -2.36 9.29
CA SER A 155 12.08 -2.94 9.57
C SER A 155 11.04 -1.83 9.37
N LEU A 156 9.82 -2.14 8.98
CA LEU A 156 8.79 -1.11 8.88
C LEU A 156 8.77 -0.24 10.15
N ALA A 157 9.03 -0.85 11.32
CA ALA A 157 9.19 -0.15 12.59
C ALA A 157 10.36 0.84 12.63
N GLU A 158 11.48 0.57 11.93
CA GLU A 158 12.62 1.50 11.84
C GLU A 158 12.36 2.61 10.81
N ARG A 159 11.58 2.35 9.78
CA ARG A 159 11.13 3.38 8.83
C ARG A 159 10.21 4.40 9.49
N PHE A 160 9.40 3.98 10.44
CA PHE A 160 8.53 4.83 11.24
C PHE A 160 9.20 5.32 12.54
N ASN A 161 10.52 5.16 12.67
CA ASN A 161 11.23 5.67 13.83
C ASN A 161 11.24 7.21 13.83
N PRO A 162 10.63 7.85 14.83
CA PRO A 162 10.52 9.32 14.89
C PRO A 162 11.87 10.04 14.99
N GLY A 163 12.98 9.30 15.23
CA GLY A 163 14.34 9.85 15.19
C GLY A 163 14.93 9.95 13.78
N LYS A 164 14.35 9.32 12.76
CA LYS A 164 14.74 9.50 11.37
C LYS A 164 13.74 10.43 10.69
N VAL A 165 14.07 11.71 10.65
CA VAL A 165 13.34 12.70 9.85
C VAL A 165 13.65 12.42 8.38
N PHE A 166 12.71 11.84 7.66
CA PHE A 166 12.77 11.82 6.21
C PHE A 166 12.27 13.18 5.70
N PRO A 167 13.10 13.97 5.03
CA PRO A 167 12.66 15.23 4.46
C PRO A 167 11.67 14.93 3.34
N GLY A 168 10.40 15.23 3.54
CA GLY A 168 9.42 15.08 2.48
C GLY A 168 8.05 14.54 2.86
N GLY A 169 7.86 14.01 4.04
CA GLY A 169 6.55 13.83 4.68
C GLY A 169 5.61 12.78 4.11
N ALA A 170 5.88 12.15 2.97
CA ALA A 170 5.04 11.08 2.44
C ALA A 170 5.86 9.78 2.35
N ILE A 171 5.48 8.80 3.12
CA ILE A 171 6.09 7.46 3.14
C ILE A 171 6.14 6.82 1.75
N HIS A 172 5.25 7.21 0.87
CA HIS A 172 5.22 6.76 -0.53
C HIS A 172 6.42 7.19 -1.37
N GLY A 173 7.04 8.36 -1.11
CA GLY A 173 8.20 8.83 -1.86
C GLY A 173 9.48 8.08 -1.50
N ASP A 174 9.65 7.77 -0.21
CA ASP A 174 10.93 7.29 0.31
C ASP A 174 11.09 5.77 0.23
N ALA A 175 9.97 5.02 0.19
CA ALA A 175 10.01 3.56 0.05
C ALA A 175 10.61 3.11 -1.30
N TYR A 176 10.57 3.96 -2.31
CA TYR A 176 11.04 3.64 -3.66
C TYR A 176 12.25 4.47 -4.11
N GLY A 177 12.81 5.30 -3.24
CA GLY A 177 13.90 6.21 -3.62
C GLY A 177 13.44 7.29 -4.62
N ILE A 178 12.14 7.49 -4.78
CA ILE A 178 11.55 8.49 -5.64
C ILE A 178 11.26 9.71 -4.76
N THR A 179 12.21 10.64 -4.72
CA THR A 179 11.95 11.95 -4.11
C THR A 179 11.03 12.75 -5.02
N ALA A 180 10.26 13.65 -4.45
CA ALA A 180 9.40 14.57 -5.23
C ALA A 180 10.19 15.37 -6.29
N GLU A 181 11.50 15.48 -6.15
CA GLU A 181 12.40 16.10 -7.13
C GLU A 181 12.70 15.21 -8.34
N SER A 182 12.56 13.88 -8.23
CA SER A 182 12.74 12.96 -9.36
C SER A 182 11.53 12.93 -10.30
N PHE A 183 10.41 13.48 -9.88
CA PHE A 183 9.20 13.65 -10.69
C PHE A 183 9.10 15.08 -11.23
N ARG A 184 10.14 15.59 -11.88
CA ARG A 184 9.96 16.70 -12.81
C ARG A 184 9.56 16.12 -14.16
N PRO A 185 8.39 16.46 -14.70
CA PRO A 185 8.06 16.07 -16.07
C PRO A 185 9.08 16.74 -17.00
N THR A 186 9.99 15.93 -17.52
CA THR A 186 10.81 16.35 -18.64
C THR A 186 9.98 16.22 -19.91
N GLY A 187 9.32 17.31 -20.30
CA GLY A 187 8.64 17.40 -21.57
C GLY A 187 7.14 17.08 -21.48
N THR A 188 6.36 18.07 -21.85
CA THR A 188 4.95 17.96 -22.21
C THR A 188 4.82 16.91 -23.33
N GLN A 189 4.35 15.71 -22.99
CA GLN A 189 3.69 14.84 -23.95
C GLN A 189 2.20 14.89 -23.67
N ASP A 190 1.50 15.59 -24.58
CA ASP A 190 0.06 15.60 -24.66
C ASP A 190 -0.44 14.19 -24.92
N TRP A 191 -1.15 13.62 -23.96
CA TRP A 191 -1.94 12.41 -24.17
C TRP A 191 -3.31 12.85 -24.68
N GLN A 192 -3.49 12.75 -25.99
CA GLN A 192 -4.81 12.77 -26.62
C GLN A 192 -5.59 11.49 -26.33
#